data_c2360dfda3b57b76358fde18ead77d12
#
_entry.id   c2360dfda3b57b76358fde18ead77d12
#
_cell.length_a   1.000
_cell.length_b   1.000
_cell.length_c   1.000
_cell.angle_alpha   90.00
_cell.angle_beta   90.00
_cell.angle_gamma   90.00
#
_symmetry.space_group_name_H-M   'P 1'
#
loop_
_entity.id
_entity.type
_entity.pdbx_description
1 polymer ?
#
loop_
_entity_poly.entity_id
_entity_poly.type
_entity_poly.pdbx_seq_one_letter_code
_entity_poly.pdbx_strand_id
1 'polypeptide(L)'
;HNYSSSIIVEGETSEDQINFALKNGLKNKSNLQFYFEVKSNFFLEIAKLKAFRILWKDKTGKDPFIFCETSRKNKESKFEYNNILRTTTECMSAIFGGANAILVNSYTKKTTDFSERLARNQQTILRKESFLDKVIDPSKGSYYVEYLISELLKNYDIKNNYKKKILVKKSWESAEGIKIKKEYQKTDIKNLEHTDFIAGIPPFLRGPYSTMYVIKPWTIRQYAGFSTAKESNAFYRKNLKEGQKGLSVAFDLATHRGFDSNHERVIGDVGMAGVAIDSVEDMKILFNKIPLEKMSVSMTMNGAVLPILAFYIVAAKEQGVDENKLTGTIQNDILKEFMVRNTYIYPPKHSMRIISDIFEYTSKKMPKYNCISVSGYHMQEAGATADIELAYTLSDGLEYIKTGLAAGINIDNLAPRISFFWGIGMNHFMEIAKMRAARMLWAKIVKRFNPKNPKSMALR
;
A
#
# COMPACT_ATOMS: atom_id res chain seq x y z
N HIS A 1 26.60 19.48 20.65
CA HIS A 1 27.39 18.33 21.08
C HIS A 1 28.78 18.43 20.45
N ASN A 2 29.82 18.64 21.30
CA ASN A 2 31.21 18.69 20.82
C ASN A 2 31.71 17.24 20.65
N TYR A 3 31.63 16.68 19.47
CA TYR A 3 32.32 15.46 19.09
C TYR A 3 33.71 15.83 18.58
N SER A 4 34.73 15.23 19.18
CA SER A 4 36.13 15.53 18.84
C SER A 4 36.64 14.71 17.67
N SER A 5 35.94 13.62 17.29
CA SER A 5 36.34 12.71 16.21
C SER A 5 35.17 11.97 15.60
N SER A 6 35.25 11.70 14.29
CA SER A 6 34.30 10.92 13.55
C SER A 6 34.95 9.62 13.04
N ILE A 7 34.26 8.49 13.16
CA ILE A 7 34.67 7.24 12.55
C ILE A 7 33.77 7.01 11.36
N ILE A 8 34.33 7.12 10.16
CA ILE A 8 33.67 6.70 8.90
C ILE A 8 33.74 5.17 8.89
N VAL A 9 32.56 4.54 8.94
CA VAL A 9 32.45 3.09 9.05
C VAL A 9 32.59 2.45 7.67
N GLU A 10 33.56 1.57 7.54
CA GLU A 10 33.84 0.81 6.32
C GLU A 10 33.40 -0.65 6.47
N GLY A 11 33.13 -1.31 5.35
CA GLY A 11 32.75 -2.73 5.29
C GLY A 11 31.68 -3.00 4.24
N GLU A 12 31.73 -4.17 3.64
CA GLU A 12 30.77 -4.60 2.62
C GLU A 12 29.50 -5.15 3.24
N THR A 13 29.66 -5.95 4.29
CA THR A 13 28.54 -6.55 5.03
C THR A 13 28.19 -5.76 6.29
N SER A 14 27.01 -6.03 6.85
CA SER A 14 26.60 -5.43 8.12
C SER A 14 27.52 -5.83 9.28
N GLU A 15 28.02 -7.08 9.28
CA GLU A 15 28.99 -7.58 10.28
C GLU A 15 30.32 -6.87 10.15
N ASP A 16 30.83 -6.69 8.92
CA ASP A 16 32.11 -5.97 8.70
C ASP A 16 32.00 -4.54 9.22
N GLN A 17 30.92 -3.85 8.94
CA GLN A 17 30.68 -2.49 9.40
C GLN A 17 30.61 -2.40 10.94
N ILE A 18 29.93 -3.32 11.59
CA ILE A 18 29.87 -3.39 13.06
C ILE A 18 31.25 -3.64 13.64
N ASN A 19 31.98 -4.63 13.09
CA ASN A 19 33.34 -4.97 13.54
C ASN A 19 34.31 -3.78 13.37
N PHE A 20 34.26 -3.13 12.22
CA PHE A 20 35.08 -1.95 11.93
C PHE A 20 34.81 -0.81 12.94
N ALA A 21 33.53 -0.51 13.15
CA ALA A 21 33.13 0.54 14.08
C ALA A 21 33.56 0.24 15.52
N LEU A 22 33.38 -0.99 16.00
CA LEU A 22 33.83 -1.42 17.34
C LEU A 22 35.35 -1.36 17.47
N LYS A 23 36.07 -1.99 16.54
CA LYS A 23 37.54 -2.08 16.57
C LYS A 23 38.19 -0.70 16.62
N ASN A 24 37.74 0.22 15.76
CA ASN A 24 38.33 1.56 15.69
C ASN A 24 37.78 2.49 16.78
N GLY A 25 36.53 2.37 17.18
CA GLY A 25 35.95 3.14 18.26
C GLY A 25 36.53 2.84 19.61
N LEU A 26 36.76 1.57 19.96
CA LEU A 26 37.33 1.18 21.25
C LEU A 26 38.79 1.60 21.43
N LYS A 27 39.53 1.83 20.36
CA LYS A 27 40.90 2.36 20.40
C LYS A 27 40.95 3.85 20.72
N ASN A 28 39.87 4.57 20.51
CA ASN A 28 39.83 6.03 20.64
C ASN A 28 39.14 6.42 21.95
N LYS A 29 39.80 7.27 22.75
CA LYS A 29 39.29 7.75 24.04
C LYS A 29 38.43 9.02 23.97
N SER A 30 38.23 9.56 22.78
CA SER A 30 37.49 10.80 22.56
C SER A 30 35.97 10.61 22.49
N ASN A 31 35.24 11.72 22.48
CA ASN A 31 33.80 11.73 22.25
C ASN A 31 33.55 11.46 20.76
N LEU A 32 33.05 10.27 20.42
CA LEU A 32 32.96 9.75 19.04
C LEU A 32 31.57 9.88 18.45
N GLN A 33 31.52 10.18 17.16
CA GLN A 33 30.36 9.89 16.32
C GLN A 33 30.73 8.83 15.28
N PHE A 34 29.78 7.96 14.96
CA PHE A 34 29.93 6.89 13.98
C PHE A 34 29.12 7.22 12.74
N TYR A 35 29.79 7.20 11.59
CA TYR A 35 29.20 7.55 10.31
C TYR A 35 28.94 6.28 9.50
N PHE A 36 27.68 5.87 9.42
CA PHE A 36 27.26 4.66 8.71
C PHE A 36 26.62 4.98 7.36
N GLU A 37 27.03 4.28 6.31
CA GLU A 37 26.26 4.20 5.07
C GLU A 37 25.06 3.26 5.26
N VAL A 38 23.87 3.71 4.83
CA VAL A 38 22.62 2.92 4.85
C VAL A 38 22.28 2.50 3.42
N LYS A 39 22.11 1.18 3.22
CA LYS A 39 21.91 0.56 1.92
C LYS A 39 20.46 0.10 1.73
N SER A 40 20.20 -0.63 0.63
CA SER A 40 18.86 -0.99 0.17
C SER A 40 18.11 -2.04 1.01
N ASN A 41 18.81 -2.84 1.83
CA ASN A 41 18.15 -3.89 2.62
C ASN A 41 17.51 -3.31 3.87
N PHE A 42 16.27 -2.87 3.76
CA PHE A 42 15.53 -2.10 4.74
C PHE A 42 15.60 -2.68 6.18
N PHE A 43 15.27 -3.95 6.36
CA PHE A 43 15.22 -4.55 7.70
C PHE A 43 16.59 -4.85 8.25
N LEU A 44 17.54 -5.23 7.41
CA LEU A 44 18.91 -5.50 7.83
C LEU A 44 19.63 -4.21 8.27
N GLU A 45 19.38 -3.09 7.60
CA GLU A 45 19.90 -1.79 8.00
C GLU A 45 19.36 -1.34 9.36
N ILE A 46 18.08 -1.54 9.64
CA ILE A 46 17.48 -1.31 10.96
C ILE A 46 18.19 -2.16 12.02
N ALA A 47 18.34 -3.46 11.76
CA ALA A 47 18.96 -4.40 12.70
C ALA A 47 20.42 -4.08 12.94
N LYS A 48 21.18 -3.70 11.90
CA LYS A 48 22.61 -3.30 11.98
C LYS A 48 22.82 -2.15 12.96
N LEU A 49 22.07 -1.07 12.81
CA LEU A 49 22.22 0.12 13.67
C LEU A 49 21.84 -0.19 15.13
N LYS A 50 20.79 -1.00 15.33
CA LYS A 50 20.39 -1.44 16.67
C LYS A 50 21.42 -2.39 17.30
N ALA A 51 21.93 -3.37 16.56
CA ALA A 51 22.96 -4.29 17.02
C ALA A 51 24.24 -3.54 17.43
N PHE A 52 24.67 -2.59 16.59
CA PHE A 52 25.83 -1.74 16.92
C PHE A 52 25.58 -0.93 18.20
N ARG A 53 24.40 -0.34 18.38
CA ARG A 53 24.07 0.43 19.59
C ARG A 53 24.14 -0.44 20.86
N ILE A 54 23.62 -1.68 20.78
CA ILE A 54 23.68 -2.64 21.89
C ILE A 54 25.12 -2.98 22.23
N LEU A 55 25.93 -3.34 21.23
CA LEU A 55 27.33 -3.73 21.42
C LEU A 55 28.19 -2.58 21.95
N TRP A 56 28.04 -1.39 21.39
CA TRP A 56 28.78 -0.22 21.85
C TRP A 56 28.48 0.11 23.32
N LYS A 57 27.19 0.07 23.65
CA LYS A 57 26.77 0.33 25.04
C LYS A 57 27.26 -0.75 25.99
N ASP A 58 27.25 -2.01 25.58
CA ASP A 58 27.80 -3.10 26.39
C ASP A 58 29.29 -2.93 26.68
N LYS A 59 30.07 -2.52 25.68
CA LYS A 59 31.54 -2.34 25.84
C LYS A 59 31.95 -1.05 26.55
N THR A 60 31.12 0.01 26.47
CA THR A 60 31.54 1.36 26.95
C THR A 60 30.65 1.94 28.03
N GLY A 61 29.48 1.37 28.29
CA GLY A 61 28.46 1.96 29.18
C GLY A 61 27.73 3.17 28.60
N LYS A 62 28.13 3.66 27.41
CA LYS A 62 27.61 4.88 26.78
C LYS A 62 26.79 4.59 25.54
N ASP A 63 25.77 5.43 25.28
CA ASP A 63 25.05 5.37 24.00
C ASP A 63 25.94 6.00 22.89
N PRO A 64 26.04 5.35 21.71
CA PRO A 64 26.81 5.92 20.59
C PRO A 64 26.01 7.03 19.91
N PHE A 65 26.71 8.02 19.36
CA PHE A 65 26.10 8.92 18.39
C PHE A 65 26.26 8.33 16.99
N ILE A 66 25.14 8.00 16.37
CA ILE A 66 25.08 7.38 15.04
C ILE A 66 24.61 8.42 14.03
N PHE A 67 25.47 8.75 13.08
CA PHE A 67 25.17 9.54 11.92
C PHE A 67 24.99 8.58 10.72
N CYS A 68 23.91 8.69 9.99
CA CYS A 68 23.64 7.85 8.81
C CYS A 68 23.64 8.69 7.53
N GLU A 69 24.18 8.12 6.47
CA GLU A 69 24.10 8.65 5.12
C GLU A 69 23.45 7.62 4.20
N THR A 70 22.51 8.05 3.33
CA THR A 70 21.95 7.17 2.31
C THR A 70 23.00 6.80 1.27
N SER A 71 22.97 5.57 0.76
CA SER A 71 24.01 5.07 -0.14
C SER A 71 24.12 5.88 -1.42
N ARG A 72 25.34 6.06 -1.91
CA ARG A 72 25.62 6.62 -3.24
C ARG A 72 25.88 5.50 -4.27
N LYS A 73 26.20 4.29 -3.81
CA LYS A 73 26.66 3.19 -4.67
C LYS A 73 25.55 2.52 -5.47
N ASN A 74 24.31 2.54 -4.95
CA ASN A 74 23.13 1.91 -5.58
C ASN A 74 22.31 2.84 -6.45
N LYS A 75 22.85 4.03 -6.84
CA LYS A 75 22.14 5.02 -7.65
C LYS A 75 22.32 4.76 -9.14
N GLU A 76 21.20 4.70 -9.85
CA GLU A 76 21.15 4.58 -11.32
C GLU A 76 21.27 5.93 -12.00
N SER A 77 21.91 5.94 -13.19
CA SER A 77 22.00 7.13 -14.03
C SER A 77 20.91 7.17 -15.10
N LYS A 78 20.38 6.01 -15.53
CA LYS A 78 19.40 5.94 -16.63
C LYS A 78 18.00 6.36 -16.18
N PHE A 79 17.62 6.03 -14.95
CA PHE A 79 16.31 6.35 -14.36
C PHE A 79 16.52 7.04 -13.02
N GLU A 80 17.08 8.22 -13.04
CA GLU A 80 17.55 8.92 -11.83
C GLU A 80 16.43 9.16 -10.80
N TYR A 81 15.18 9.41 -11.24
CA TYR A 81 14.05 9.61 -10.34
C TYR A 81 13.76 8.38 -9.45
N ASN A 82 14.11 7.16 -9.90
CA ASN A 82 14.00 5.97 -9.06
C ASN A 82 14.89 6.04 -7.81
N ASN A 83 15.95 6.85 -7.87
CA ASN A 83 16.83 7.04 -6.73
C ASN A 83 16.15 7.80 -5.58
N ILE A 84 15.12 8.61 -5.87
CA ILE A 84 14.30 9.26 -4.83
C ILE A 84 13.62 8.18 -3.96
N LEU A 85 13.07 7.14 -4.58
CA LEU A 85 12.44 6.03 -3.88
C LEU A 85 13.47 5.27 -3.01
N ARG A 86 14.67 5.03 -3.55
CA ARG A 86 15.77 4.38 -2.81
C ARG A 86 16.19 5.18 -1.59
N THR A 87 16.48 6.47 -1.77
CA THR A 87 16.88 7.34 -0.65
C THR A 87 15.79 7.50 0.39
N THR A 88 14.51 7.46 0.01
CA THR A 88 13.39 7.50 0.96
C THR A 88 13.37 6.26 1.86
N THR A 89 13.45 5.05 1.29
CA THR A 89 13.46 3.80 2.07
C THR A 89 14.72 3.66 2.93
N GLU A 90 15.87 4.09 2.44
CA GLU A 90 17.13 4.16 3.19
C GLU A 90 17.02 5.11 4.38
N CYS A 91 16.45 6.31 4.19
CA CYS A 91 16.20 7.27 5.26
C CYS A 91 15.24 6.69 6.31
N MET A 92 14.16 6.04 5.89
CA MET A 92 13.22 5.36 6.81
C MET A 92 13.92 4.28 7.64
N SER A 93 14.79 3.47 7.05
CA SER A 93 15.52 2.43 7.79
C SER A 93 16.50 3.04 8.81
N ALA A 94 17.15 4.17 8.50
CA ALA A 94 17.98 4.90 9.43
C ALA A 94 17.17 5.44 10.63
N ILE A 95 15.97 5.99 10.38
CA ILE A 95 15.04 6.47 11.41
C ILE A 95 14.66 5.32 12.35
N PHE A 96 14.21 4.19 11.80
CA PHE A 96 13.80 3.01 12.59
C PHE A 96 14.97 2.30 13.28
N GLY A 97 16.17 2.39 12.71
CA GLY A 97 17.42 1.94 13.33
C GLY A 97 17.92 2.84 14.46
N GLY A 98 17.28 3.98 14.68
CA GLY A 98 17.58 4.90 15.77
C GLY A 98 18.79 5.79 15.51
N ALA A 99 19.03 6.20 14.26
CA ALA A 99 20.07 7.19 13.94
C ALA A 99 19.82 8.52 14.67
N ASN A 100 20.89 9.17 15.12
CA ASN A 100 20.83 10.47 15.79
C ASN A 100 20.78 11.62 14.78
N ALA A 101 21.41 11.44 13.61
CA ALA A 101 21.38 12.38 12.50
C ALA A 101 21.39 11.61 11.17
N ILE A 102 20.81 12.20 10.14
CA ILE A 102 20.69 11.57 8.83
C ILE A 102 21.00 12.58 7.74
N LEU A 103 21.84 12.18 6.79
CA LEU A 103 22.07 12.86 5.53
C LEU A 103 21.45 12.07 4.40
N VAL A 104 20.46 12.65 3.73
CA VAL A 104 19.91 12.10 2.50
C VAL A 104 20.67 12.67 1.32
N ASN A 105 21.28 11.81 0.52
CA ASN A 105 22.00 12.20 -0.67
C ASN A 105 21.07 12.63 -1.79
N SER A 106 21.58 13.50 -2.67
CA SER A 106 20.93 13.82 -3.92
C SER A 106 20.63 12.55 -4.73
N TYR A 107 19.48 12.52 -5.40
CA TYR A 107 19.09 11.42 -6.28
C TYR A 107 19.89 11.40 -7.59
N THR A 108 20.55 12.51 -7.92
CA THR A 108 21.40 12.68 -9.12
C THR A 108 22.89 12.55 -8.76
N LYS A 109 23.71 12.09 -9.69
CA LYS A 109 25.17 12.05 -9.52
C LYS A 109 25.75 13.46 -9.41
N LYS A 110 25.29 14.37 -10.26
CA LYS A 110 25.65 15.80 -10.21
C LYS A 110 24.59 16.53 -9.40
N THR A 111 24.95 16.97 -8.22
CA THR A 111 24.06 17.68 -7.32
C THR A 111 23.61 19.02 -7.91
N THR A 112 22.32 19.33 -7.77
CA THR A 112 21.70 20.60 -8.14
C THR A 112 20.88 21.14 -6.98
N ASP A 113 20.56 22.42 -6.94
CA ASP A 113 19.71 23.03 -5.92
C ASP A 113 18.36 22.32 -5.80
N PHE A 114 17.81 21.90 -6.94
CA PHE A 114 16.56 21.13 -6.98
C PHE A 114 16.71 19.77 -6.32
N SER A 115 17.77 19.02 -6.64
CA SER A 115 17.99 17.67 -6.05
C SER A 115 18.32 17.73 -4.57
N GLU A 116 19.03 18.75 -4.09
CA GLU A 116 19.26 18.99 -2.66
C GLU A 116 17.97 19.36 -1.93
N ARG A 117 17.14 20.21 -2.54
CA ARG A 117 15.84 20.56 -1.98
C ARG A 117 14.97 19.32 -1.81
N LEU A 118 14.93 18.41 -2.79
CA LEU A 118 14.19 17.15 -2.68
C LEU A 118 14.73 16.27 -1.55
N ALA A 119 16.05 16.14 -1.42
CA ALA A 119 16.67 15.35 -0.37
C ALA A 119 16.32 15.87 1.06
N ARG A 120 16.23 17.20 1.23
CA ARG A 120 15.75 17.80 2.48
C ARG A 120 14.25 17.57 2.68
N ASN A 121 13.46 17.72 1.62
CA ASN A 121 12.00 17.56 1.69
C ASN A 121 11.60 16.11 2.02
N GLN A 122 12.32 15.09 1.53
CA GLN A 122 12.08 13.70 1.93
C GLN A 122 12.08 13.54 3.45
N GLN A 123 13.08 14.09 4.14
CA GLN A 123 13.15 14.03 5.61
C GLN A 123 12.00 14.81 6.27
N THR A 124 11.64 15.97 5.70
CA THR A 124 10.52 16.78 6.20
C THR A 124 9.19 16.04 6.08
N ILE A 125 8.93 15.40 4.95
CA ILE A 125 7.73 14.58 4.71
C ILE A 125 7.67 13.40 5.68
N LEU A 126 8.75 12.63 5.80
CA LEU A 126 8.82 11.49 6.73
C LEU A 126 8.57 11.91 8.19
N ARG A 127 8.96 13.11 8.56
CA ARG A 127 8.75 13.66 9.91
C ARG A 127 7.36 14.25 10.09
N LYS A 128 6.86 15.07 9.13
CA LYS A 128 5.68 15.92 9.30
C LYS A 128 4.38 15.27 8.81
N GLU A 129 4.48 14.38 7.83
CA GLU A 129 3.34 13.73 7.19
C GLU A 129 3.28 12.23 7.50
N SER A 130 4.43 11.54 7.48
CA SER A 130 4.51 10.12 7.85
C SER A 130 4.63 9.89 9.36
N PHE A 131 4.87 10.94 10.15
CA PHE A 131 4.93 10.93 11.61
C PHE A 131 5.89 9.90 12.21
N LEU A 132 7.00 9.62 11.52
CA LEU A 132 7.97 8.60 11.96
C LEU A 132 8.75 9.00 13.23
N ASP A 133 8.65 10.25 13.65
CA ASP A 133 9.28 10.81 14.88
C ASP A 133 8.35 10.78 16.11
N LYS A 134 7.12 10.26 16.02
CA LYS A 134 6.14 10.32 17.12
C LYS A 134 6.30 9.21 18.15
N VAL A 135 6.83 8.06 17.73
CA VAL A 135 7.00 6.88 18.60
C VAL A 135 8.47 6.48 18.67
N ILE A 136 8.97 6.26 19.88
CA ILE A 136 10.33 5.78 20.11
C ILE A 136 10.41 4.31 19.71
N ASP A 137 11.34 3.99 18.81
CA ASP A 137 11.63 2.63 18.36
C ASP A 137 10.36 1.81 17.97
N PRO A 138 9.59 2.25 16.95
CA PRO A 138 8.34 1.59 16.59
C PRO A 138 8.55 0.18 16.00
N SER A 139 9.77 -0.18 15.65
CA SER A 139 10.13 -1.51 15.14
C SER A 139 10.50 -2.52 16.24
N LYS A 140 10.57 -2.07 17.52
CA LYS A 140 10.85 -2.94 18.68
C LYS A 140 9.80 -4.03 18.83
N GLY A 141 10.26 -5.28 18.98
CA GLY A 141 9.39 -6.44 19.13
C GLY A 141 8.84 -6.98 17.79
N SER A 142 9.27 -6.47 16.66
CA SER A 142 9.06 -7.11 15.37
C SER A 142 9.88 -8.39 15.32
N TYR A 143 9.22 -9.56 15.20
CA TYR A 143 9.91 -10.87 15.22
C TYR A 143 11.07 -10.94 14.20
N TYR A 144 10.87 -10.41 13.01
CA TYR A 144 11.92 -10.46 11.98
C TYR A 144 13.09 -9.53 12.29
N VAL A 145 12.84 -8.32 12.76
CA VAL A 145 13.90 -7.37 13.14
C VAL A 145 14.68 -7.89 14.35
N GLU A 146 13.99 -8.41 15.37
CA GLU A 146 14.64 -8.99 16.56
C GLU A 146 15.48 -10.22 16.20
N TYR A 147 15.00 -11.07 15.28
CA TYR A 147 15.78 -12.20 14.75
C TYR A 147 17.07 -11.73 14.07
N LEU A 148 16.97 -10.74 13.16
CA LEU A 148 18.15 -10.17 12.49
C LEU A 148 19.15 -9.55 13.48
N ILE A 149 18.66 -8.87 14.52
CA ILE A 149 19.52 -8.35 15.59
C ILE A 149 20.22 -9.50 16.29
N SER A 150 19.53 -10.58 16.65
CA SER A 150 20.13 -11.73 17.32
C SER A 150 21.19 -12.41 16.46
N GLU A 151 20.96 -12.53 15.14
CA GLU A 151 21.97 -13.08 14.21
C GLU A 151 23.23 -12.20 14.16
N LEU A 152 23.08 -10.88 14.12
CA LEU A 152 24.22 -9.95 14.11
C LEU A 152 24.98 -9.93 15.46
N LEU A 153 24.33 -10.33 16.54
CA LEU A 153 24.91 -10.36 17.90
C LEU A 153 25.48 -11.71 18.30
N LYS A 154 25.20 -12.80 17.56
CA LYS A 154 25.52 -14.19 17.99
C LYS A 154 27.00 -14.47 18.27
N ASN A 155 27.90 -13.74 17.61
CA ASN A 155 29.35 -13.90 17.75
C ASN A 155 29.95 -12.99 18.84
N TYR A 156 29.12 -12.29 19.61
CA TYR A 156 29.55 -11.36 20.65
C TYR A 156 29.06 -11.79 22.04
N ASP A 157 29.96 -11.80 23.01
CA ASP A 157 29.60 -11.97 24.42
C ASP A 157 29.05 -10.66 25.00
N ILE A 158 27.73 -10.63 25.23
CA ILE A 158 27.01 -9.46 25.77
C ILE A 158 26.75 -9.67 27.25
N LYS A 159 27.39 -8.85 28.10
CA LYS A 159 27.38 -8.98 29.57
C LYS A 159 26.27 -8.21 30.26
N ASN A 160 25.73 -7.18 29.64
CA ASN A 160 24.82 -6.24 30.29
C ASN A 160 23.42 -6.24 29.69
N ASN A 161 22.41 -6.43 30.52
CA ASN A 161 21.00 -6.36 30.15
C ASN A 161 20.43 -4.98 30.55
N TYR A 162 20.59 -4.00 29.65
CA TYR A 162 20.14 -2.63 29.91
C TYR A 162 18.62 -2.48 29.80
N LYS A 163 17.92 -2.54 30.92
CA LYS A 163 16.49 -2.19 31.03
C LYS A 163 16.37 -0.76 31.59
N LYS A 164 16.37 0.26 30.76
CA LYS A 164 16.07 1.62 31.18
C LYS A 164 14.62 1.95 30.88
N LYS A 165 13.84 2.25 31.90
CA LYS A 165 12.45 2.72 31.77
C LYS A 165 12.50 4.23 31.51
N ILE A 166 12.16 4.66 30.30
CA ILE A 166 12.03 6.09 29.99
C ILE A 166 10.53 6.42 30.13
N LEU A 167 10.19 7.18 31.17
CA LEU A 167 8.83 7.69 31.37
C LEU A 167 8.68 9.03 30.64
N VAL A 168 8.18 8.99 29.41
CA VAL A 168 7.81 10.18 28.66
C VAL A 168 6.30 10.39 28.73
N LYS A 169 5.85 11.38 29.51
CA LYS A 169 4.43 11.64 29.77
C LYS A 169 3.64 12.31 28.63
N LYS A 170 4.29 12.82 27.58
CA LYS A 170 3.61 13.53 26.49
C LYS A 170 3.05 12.55 25.46
N SER A 171 1.75 12.60 25.19
CA SER A 171 1.09 11.92 24.08
C SER A 171 0.91 12.87 22.89
N TRP A 172 0.71 12.29 21.70
CA TRP A 172 0.27 12.99 20.49
C TRP A 172 -1.13 12.47 20.14
N GLU A 173 -1.99 13.35 19.66
CA GLU A 173 -3.33 12.97 19.20
C GLU A 173 -3.34 12.96 17.66
N SER A 174 -3.79 11.84 17.08
CA SER A 174 -3.92 11.70 15.63
C SER A 174 -5.20 12.36 15.12
N ALA A 175 -5.36 12.47 13.80
CA ALA A 175 -6.55 13.02 13.17
C ALA A 175 -7.82 12.21 13.50
N GLU A 176 -7.67 10.92 13.82
CA GLU A 176 -8.71 10.00 14.25
C GLU A 176 -9.07 10.14 15.74
N GLY A 177 -8.53 11.12 16.46
CA GLY A 177 -8.75 11.32 17.90
C GLY A 177 -8.05 10.29 18.79
N ILE A 178 -7.10 9.50 18.25
CA ILE A 178 -6.40 8.46 18.98
C ILE A 178 -5.18 9.07 19.70
N LYS A 179 -5.11 8.86 21.01
CA LYS A 179 -3.94 9.27 21.81
C LYS A 179 -2.79 8.29 21.63
N ILE A 180 -1.76 8.71 20.91
CA ILE A 180 -0.55 7.94 20.64
C ILE A 180 0.48 8.22 21.74
N LYS A 181 0.93 7.16 22.41
CA LYS A 181 2.02 7.24 23.39
C LYS A 181 3.35 7.41 22.68
N LYS A 182 4.32 8.05 23.32
CA LYS A 182 5.68 8.16 22.76
C LYS A 182 6.47 6.86 22.82
N GLU A 183 6.10 5.94 23.72
CA GLU A 183 6.74 4.64 23.87
C GLU A 183 5.67 3.58 24.13
N TYR A 184 5.82 2.42 23.49
CA TYR A 184 5.01 1.22 23.69
C TYR A 184 5.87 0.08 24.22
N GLN A 185 5.31 -0.68 25.15
CA GLN A 185 5.97 -1.80 25.82
C GLN A 185 5.12 -3.08 25.69
N LYS A 186 5.71 -4.23 26.03
CA LYS A 186 4.99 -5.53 26.00
C LYS A 186 3.70 -5.51 26.84
N THR A 187 3.66 -4.68 27.89
CA THR A 187 2.46 -4.49 28.72
C THR A 187 1.30 -3.82 28.00
N ASP A 188 1.57 -2.98 27.01
CA ASP A 188 0.53 -2.28 26.22
C ASP A 188 -0.25 -3.22 25.29
N ILE A 189 0.35 -4.35 24.93
CA ILE A 189 -0.27 -5.35 24.05
C ILE A 189 -0.74 -6.61 24.80
N LYS A 190 -0.55 -6.69 26.12
CA LYS A 190 -0.81 -7.92 26.92
C LYS A 190 -2.25 -8.43 26.81
N ASN A 191 -3.22 -7.52 26.67
CA ASN A 191 -4.66 -7.83 26.60
C ASN A 191 -5.21 -7.79 25.18
N LEU A 192 -4.35 -7.72 24.14
CA LEU A 192 -4.77 -7.70 22.75
C LEU A 192 -4.81 -9.13 22.21
N GLU A 193 -6.00 -9.61 21.85
CA GLU A 193 -6.22 -10.96 21.33
C GLU A 193 -5.62 -11.19 19.93
N HIS A 194 -5.34 -10.10 19.18
CA HIS A 194 -4.96 -10.17 17.77
C HIS A 194 -3.45 -10.22 17.50
N THR A 195 -2.60 -10.29 18.54
CA THR A 195 -1.13 -10.26 18.36
C THR A 195 -0.56 -11.53 17.75
N ASP A 196 -1.20 -12.68 18.00
CA ASP A 196 -0.72 -14.01 17.63
C ASP A 196 -1.41 -14.59 16.38
N PHE A 197 -2.29 -13.81 15.72
CA PHE A 197 -2.92 -14.23 14.47
C PHE A 197 -1.89 -14.40 13.35
N ILE A 198 -2.10 -15.41 12.50
CA ILE A 198 -1.25 -15.69 11.34
C ILE A 198 -1.96 -15.34 10.03
N ALA A 199 -1.18 -15.16 8.94
CA ALA A 199 -1.73 -14.87 7.63
C ALA A 199 -2.49 -16.08 7.04
N GLY A 200 -3.54 -15.82 6.24
CA GLY A 200 -4.32 -16.85 5.54
C GLY A 200 -5.38 -17.57 6.38
N ILE A 201 -5.51 -17.24 7.67
CA ILE A 201 -6.50 -17.81 8.58
C ILE A 201 -7.40 -16.69 9.12
N PRO A 202 -8.73 -16.93 9.25
CA PRO A 202 -9.64 -15.96 9.88
C PRO A 202 -9.14 -15.48 11.25
N PRO A 203 -9.24 -14.20 11.56
CA PRO A 203 -9.90 -13.12 10.82
C PRO A 203 -9.05 -12.43 9.74
N PHE A 204 -8.02 -13.09 9.22
CA PHE A 204 -7.15 -12.60 8.12
C PHE A 204 -6.38 -11.31 8.42
N LEU A 205 -6.19 -10.97 9.67
CA LEU A 205 -5.57 -9.71 10.09
C LEU A 205 -4.21 -9.47 9.43
N ARG A 206 -3.38 -10.52 9.29
CA ARG A 206 -2.04 -10.43 8.66
C ARG A 206 -2.05 -10.66 7.15
N GLY A 207 -3.21 -10.83 6.56
CA GLY A 207 -3.40 -10.96 5.12
C GLY A 207 -4.23 -12.17 4.71
N PRO A 208 -4.82 -12.15 3.50
CA PRO A 208 -5.74 -13.18 3.02
C PRO A 208 -5.04 -14.48 2.60
N TYR A 209 -3.70 -14.48 2.42
CA TYR A 209 -2.92 -15.63 1.95
C TYR A 209 -1.86 -16.00 3.00
N SER A 210 -1.61 -17.30 3.18
CA SER A 210 -0.63 -17.79 4.16
C SER A 210 0.80 -17.31 3.89
N THR A 211 1.18 -17.21 2.63
CA THR A 211 2.52 -16.76 2.22
C THR A 211 2.58 -15.27 1.88
N MET A 212 1.43 -14.60 1.80
CA MET A 212 1.31 -13.22 1.33
C MET A 212 2.16 -12.99 0.06
N TYR A 213 3.15 -12.11 0.12
CA TYR A 213 3.97 -11.72 -1.04
C TYR A 213 5.29 -12.50 -1.16
N VAL A 214 5.56 -13.46 -0.26
CA VAL A 214 6.82 -14.23 -0.27
C VAL A 214 6.94 -15.11 -1.52
N ILE A 215 5.86 -15.81 -1.89
CA ILE A 215 5.83 -16.66 -3.08
C ILE A 215 5.33 -15.91 -4.31
N LYS A 216 4.26 -15.12 -4.14
CA LYS A 216 3.65 -14.36 -5.24
C LYS A 216 3.58 -12.89 -4.86
N PRO A 217 4.38 -12.03 -5.51
CA PRO A 217 4.33 -10.59 -5.26
C PRO A 217 2.96 -10.01 -5.67
N TRP A 218 2.66 -8.81 -5.17
CA TRP A 218 1.46 -8.08 -5.53
C TRP A 218 1.46 -7.71 -7.02
N THR A 219 0.27 -7.59 -7.58
CA THR A 219 0.10 -7.19 -8.98
C THR A 219 0.30 -5.69 -9.11
N ILE A 220 1.27 -5.28 -9.93
CA ILE A 220 1.48 -3.87 -10.28
C ILE A 220 0.51 -3.51 -11.40
N ARG A 221 -0.30 -2.47 -11.18
CA ARG A 221 -1.22 -1.90 -12.15
C ARG A 221 -1.05 -0.39 -12.19
N GLN A 222 -1.20 0.17 -13.38
CA GLN A 222 -1.31 1.60 -13.55
C GLN A 222 -2.73 1.94 -13.98
N TYR A 223 -3.40 2.84 -13.24
CA TYR A 223 -4.68 3.41 -13.63
C TYR A 223 -4.43 4.41 -14.75
N ALA A 224 -4.96 4.16 -15.93
CA ALA A 224 -4.70 4.97 -17.09
C ALA A 224 -5.85 4.91 -18.10
N GLY A 225 -6.09 6.02 -18.76
CA GLY A 225 -6.95 6.20 -19.91
C GLY A 225 -6.60 7.51 -20.56
N PHE A 226 -6.54 7.50 -21.86
CA PHE A 226 -6.22 8.68 -22.67
C PHE A 226 -7.34 8.90 -23.66
N SER A 227 -7.58 10.11 -23.98
CA SER A 227 -8.57 10.69 -24.90
C SER A 227 -9.35 9.66 -25.74
N THR A 228 -8.68 8.91 -26.60
CA THR A 228 -9.29 7.94 -27.52
C THR A 228 -8.97 6.49 -27.14
N ALA A 229 -9.84 5.58 -27.56
CA ALA A 229 -9.62 4.14 -27.40
C ALA A 229 -8.33 3.66 -28.08
N LYS A 230 -7.95 4.26 -29.22
CA LYS A 230 -6.75 3.93 -29.97
C LYS A 230 -5.46 4.33 -29.22
N GLU A 231 -5.41 5.52 -28.66
CA GLU A 231 -4.26 5.99 -27.86
C GLU A 231 -4.10 5.19 -26.58
N SER A 232 -5.21 4.92 -25.88
CA SER A 232 -5.23 4.08 -24.68
C SER A 232 -4.76 2.65 -24.99
N ASN A 233 -5.18 2.06 -26.10
CA ASN A 233 -4.71 0.74 -26.55
C ASN A 233 -3.19 0.73 -26.78
N ALA A 234 -2.66 1.74 -27.47
CA ALA A 234 -1.23 1.85 -27.74
C ALA A 234 -0.43 1.91 -26.44
N PHE A 235 -0.89 2.69 -25.47
CA PHE A 235 -0.29 2.81 -24.15
C PHE A 235 -0.33 1.48 -23.37
N TYR A 236 -1.48 0.81 -23.32
CA TYR A 236 -1.61 -0.48 -22.62
C TYR A 236 -0.68 -1.53 -23.22
N ARG A 237 -0.64 -1.66 -24.52
CA ARG A 237 0.24 -2.61 -25.21
C ARG A 237 1.72 -2.32 -24.98
N LYS A 238 2.11 -1.05 -24.90
CA LYS A 238 3.48 -0.65 -24.53
C LYS A 238 3.82 -1.12 -23.11
N ASN A 239 2.99 -0.79 -22.14
CA ASN A 239 3.23 -1.14 -20.73
C ASN A 239 3.21 -2.64 -20.47
N LEU A 240 2.37 -3.40 -21.18
CA LEU A 240 2.37 -4.87 -21.09
C LEU A 240 3.71 -5.46 -21.58
N LYS A 241 4.30 -4.89 -22.64
CA LYS A 241 5.64 -5.28 -23.09
C LYS A 241 6.73 -4.93 -22.09
N GLU A 242 6.57 -3.85 -21.35
CA GLU A 242 7.49 -3.39 -20.30
C GLU A 242 7.29 -4.14 -18.95
N GLY A 243 6.40 -5.14 -18.90
CA GLY A 243 6.25 -6.05 -17.76
C GLY A 243 5.06 -5.76 -16.84
N GLN A 244 4.15 -4.86 -17.19
CA GLN A 244 2.90 -4.69 -16.47
C GLN A 244 2.10 -6.00 -16.50
N LYS A 245 1.43 -6.35 -15.38
CA LYS A 245 0.77 -7.65 -15.19
C LYS A 245 -0.76 -7.59 -15.23
N GLY A 246 -1.34 -6.41 -15.36
CA GLY A 246 -2.78 -6.21 -15.45
C GLY A 246 -3.09 -4.79 -15.89
N LEU A 247 -4.32 -4.57 -16.34
CA LEU A 247 -4.79 -3.27 -16.81
C LEU A 247 -5.75 -2.65 -15.78
N SER A 248 -5.75 -1.33 -15.69
CA SER A 248 -6.74 -0.58 -14.94
C SER A 248 -7.21 0.60 -15.81
N VAL A 249 -8.45 0.52 -16.28
CA VAL A 249 -9.01 1.47 -17.26
C VAL A 249 -9.61 2.66 -16.56
N ALA A 250 -9.14 3.86 -16.92
CA ALA A 250 -9.75 5.13 -16.59
C ALA A 250 -10.67 5.56 -17.73
N PHE A 251 -11.96 5.68 -17.47
CA PHE A 251 -12.92 6.26 -18.40
C PHE A 251 -13.04 7.76 -18.16
N ASP A 252 -13.42 8.51 -19.20
CA ASP A 252 -13.65 9.93 -19.07
C ASP A 252 -14.99 10.24 -18.36
N LEU A 253 -15.20 11.50 -18.04
CA LEU A 253 -16.37 11.93 -17.29
C LEU A 253 -17.67 11.81 -18.08
N ALA A 254 -17.62 12.01 -19.41
CA ALA A 254 -18.75 11.82 -20.30
C ALA A 254 -19.26 10.37 -20.25
N THR A 255 -18.38 9.40 -20.43
CA THR A 255 -18.69 7.97 -20.30
C THR A 255 -19.23 7.61 -18.92
N HIS A 256 -18.64 8.14 -17.83
CA HIS A 256 -19.14 7.90 -16.48
C HIS A 256 -20.58 8.35 -16.26
N ARG A 257 -20.96 9.46 -16.88
CA ARG A 257 -22.30 10.05 -16.79
C ARG A 257 -23.30 9.47 -17.81
N GLY A 258 -22.83 8.59 -18.70
CA GLY A 258 -23.66 7.97 -19.74
C GLY A 258 -24.06 8.90 -20.88
N PHE A 259 -23.22 9.86 -21.19
CA PHE A 259 -23.37 10.74 -22.34
C PHE A 259 -22.50 10.26 -23.49
N ASP A 260 -23.04 10.31 -24.72
CA ASP A 260 -22.26 10.17 -25.94
C ASP A 260 -21.35 11.39 -26.11
N SER A 261 -20.22 11.22 -26.78
CA SER A 261 -19.18 12.25 -26.94
C SER A 261 -19.66 13.51 -27.71
N ASN A 262 -20.75 13.40 -28.49
CA ASN A 262 -21.32 14.52 -29.21
C ASN A 262 -22.40 15.30 -28.43
N HIS A 263 -22.67 14.92 -27.19
CA HIS A 263 -23.70 15.56 -26.39
C HIS A 263 -23.24 16.94 -25.88
N GLU A 264 -24.10 17.97 -26.01
CA GLU A 264 -23.78 19.35 -25.66
C GLU A 264 -23.25 19.56 -24.21
N ARG A 265 -23.75 18.77 -23.26
CA ARG A 265 -23.36 18.86 -21.84
C ARG A 265 -21.96 18.40 -21.52
N VAL A 266 -21.28 17.72 -22.44
CA VAL A 266 -19.97 17.13 -22.20
C VAL A 266 -18.88 17.74 -23.11
N ILE A 267 -19.20 18.82 -23.79
CA ILE A 267 -18.21 19.61 -24.55
C ILE A 267 -17.10 20.04 -23.59
N GLY A 268 -15.88 19.61 -23.88
CA GLY A 268 -14.69 19.87 -23.05
C GLY A 268 -14.38 18.81 -21.98
N ASP A 269 -15.30 17.88 -21.71
CA ASP A 269 -15.06 16.76 -20.78
C ASP A 269 -14.62 15.47 -21.50
N VAL A 270 -14.94 15.35 -22.82
CA VAL A 270 -14.67 14.17 -23.62
C VAL A 270 -13.20 13.88 -23.75
N GLY A 271 -12.79 12.67 -23.37
CA GLY A 271 -11.38 12.25 -23.40
C GLY A 271 -10.49 12.91 -22.36
N MET A 272 -11.03 13.76 -21.49
CA MET A 272 -10.29 14.38 -20.40
C MET A 272 -10.17 13.43 -19.22
N ALA A 273 -8.94 13.22 -18.73
CA ALA A 273 -8.60 12.36 -17.61
C ALA A 273 -9.09 10.89 -17.72
N GLY A 274 -9.34 10.41 -18.93
CA GLY A 274 -9.82 9.06 -19.19
C GLY A 274 -10.13 8.82 -20.66
N VAL A 275 -10.47 7.59 -21.01
CA VAL A 275 -10.86 7.20 -22.37
C VAL A 275 -12.36 7.37 -22.58
N ALA A 276 -12.75 8.01 -23.69
CA ALA A 276 -14.13 8.08 -24.13
C ALA A 276 -14.54 6.73 -24.78
N ILE A 277 -15.68 6.19 -24.35
CA ILE A 277 -16.28 4.94 -24.88
C ILE A 277 -17.76 5.20 -25.10
N ASP A 278 -18.13 5.37 -26.35
CA ASP A 278 -19.52 5.60 -26.75
C ASP A 278 -20.22 4.31 -27.17
N SER A 279 -19.45 3.32 -27.64
CA SER A 279 -19.99 2.13 -28.27
C SER A 279 -19.13 0.88 -28.02
N VAL A 280 -19.66 -0.26 -28.44
CA VAL A 280 -18.90 -1.53 -28.45
C VAL A 280 -17.68 -1.46 -29.38
N GLU A 281 -17.72 -0.65 -30.43
CA GLU A 281 -16.60 -0.48 -31.37
C GLU A 281 -15.40 0.17 -30.66
N ASP A 282 -15.63 1.18 -29.83
CA ASP A 282 -14.57 1.80 -29.04
C ASP A 282 -13.96 0.79 -28.07
N MET A 283 -14.78 -0.05 -27.44
CA MET A 283 -14.31 -1.10 -26.54
C MET A 283 -13.48 -2.16 -27.27
N LYS A 284 -13.85 -2.51 -28.51
CA LYS A 284 -13.09 -3.43 -29.38
C LYS A 284 -11.74 -2.81 -29.76
N ILE A 285 -11.70 -1.52 -30.08
CA ILE A 285 -10.45 -0.79 -30.36
C ILE A 285 -9.59 -0.75 -29.10
N LEU A 286 -10.16 -0.45 -27.94
CA LEU A 286 -9.45 -0.34 -26.67
C LEU A 286 -8.71 -1.63 -26.32
N PHE A 287 -9.32 -2.78 -26.55
CA PHE A 287 -8.73 -4.09 -26.21
C PHE A 287 -8.12 -4.85 -27.40
N ASN A 288 -8.00 -4.21 -28.55
CA ASN A 288 -7.45 -4.84 -29.75
C ASN A 288 -6.03 -5.37 -29.50
N LYS A 289 -5.80 -6.67 -29.81
CA LYS A 289 -4.53 -7.39 -29.63
C LYS A 289 -4.05 -7.47 -28.15
N ILE A 290 -4.96 -7.32 -27.19
CA ILE A 290 -4.71 -7.58 -25.77
C ILE A 290 -5.28 -8.97 -25.44
N PRO A 291 -4.47 -9.91 -24.93
CA PRO A 291 -4.94 -11.28 -24.65
C PRO A 291 -5.79 -11.31 -23.39
N LEU A 292 -7.11 -11.08 -23.52
CA LEU A 292 -8.04 -10.90 -22.40
C LEU A 292 -8.18 -12.16 -21.53
N GLU A 293 -7.94 -13.35 -22.09
CA GLU A 293 -7.94 -14.61 -21.33
C GLU A 293 -6.75 -14.73 -20.35
N LYS A 294 -5.69 -13.93 -20.56
CA LYS A 294 -4.46 -13.92 -19.73
C LYS A 294 -4.35 -12.67 -18.88
N MET A 295 -5.08 -11.60 -19.23
CA MET A 295 -4.96 -10.30 -18.58
C MET A 295 -6.07 -10.09 -17.57
N SER A 296 -5.69 -9.63 -16.37
CA SER A 296 -6.67 -9.13 -15.40
C SER A 296 -6.98 -7.68 -15.70
N VAL A 297 -8.24 -7.37 -16.01
CA VAL A 297 -8.71 -6.04 -16.39
C VAL A 297 -9.58 -5.46 -15.28
N SER A 298 -9.14 -4.34 -14.69
CA SER A 298 -9.94 -3.52 -13.80
C SER A 298 -10.59 -2.38 -14.57
N MET A 299 -11.86 -2.17 -14.38
CA MET A 299 -12.62 -1.08 -15.00
C MET A 299 -13.26 -0.21 -13.91
N THR A 300 -12.90 1.08 -13.89
CA THR A 300 -13.48 2.03 -12.94
C THR A 300 -14.74 2.63 -13.53
N MET A 301 -15.86 1.95 -13.35
CA MET A 301 -17.15 2.37 -13.86
C MET A 301 -18.27 2.08 -12.86
N ASN A 302 -19.17 3.04 -12.65
CA ASN A 302 -20.26 2.97 -11.69
C ASN A 302 -21.63 3.34 -12.34
N GLY A 303 -21.84 4.62 -12.70
CA GLY A 303 -23.12 5.05 -13.28
C GLY A 303 -23.50 4.32 -14.57
N ALA A 304 -22.57 4.25 -15.53
CA ALA A 304 -22.74 3.56 -16.81
C ALA A 304 -22.23 2.11 -16.79
N VAL A 305 -22.26 1.46 -15.63
CA VAL A 305 -21.65 0.11 -15.43
C VAL A 305 -22.27 -0.95 -16.34
N LEU A 306 -23.57 -0.90 -16.57
CA LEU A 306 -24.29 -1.91 -17.36
C LEU A 306 -23.85 -1.94 -18.82
N PRO A 307 -23.90 -0.82 -19.60
CA PRO A 307 -23.43 -0.84 -20.98
C PRO A 307 -21.91 -1.11 -21.09
N ILE A 308 -21.09 -0.56 -20.21
CA ILE A 308 -19.63 -0.76 -20.25
C ILE A 308 -19.26 -2.23 -20.01
N LEU A 309 -19.88 -2.90 -19.06
CA LEU A 309 -19.65 -4.33 -18.85
C LEU A 309 -20.14 -5.18 -20.04
N ALA A 310 -21.29 -4.83 -20.62
CA ALA A 310 -21.80 -5.50 -21.81
C ALA A 310 -20.85 -5.31 -23.01
N PHE A 311 -20.36 -4.11 -23.28
CA PHE A 311 -19.39 -3.84 -24.33
C PHE A 311 -18.10 -4.65 -24.14
N TYR A 312 -17.60 -4.74 -22.91
CA TYR A 312 -16.41 -5.53 -22.58
C TYR A 312 -16.59 -7.02 -22.87
N ILE A 313 -17.75 -7.58 -22.50
CA ILE A 313 -18.09 -9.00 -22.75
C ILE A 313 -18.19 -9.26 -24.26
N VAL A 314 -18.87 -8.38 -25.01
CA VAL A 314 -19.00 -8.52 -26.46
C VAL A 314 -17.64 -8.39 -27.15
N ALA A 315 -16.84 -7.39 -26.79
CA ALA A 315 -15.50 -7.22 -27.34
C ALA A 315 -14.60 -8.46 -27.08
N ALA A 316 -14.70 -9.07 -25.91
CA ALA A 316 -13.98 -10.30 -25.59
C ALA A 316 -14.46 -11.48 -26.44
N LYS A 317 -15.78 -11.68 -26.57
CA LYS A 317 -16.37 -12.75 -27.38
C LYS A 317 -15.99 -12.64 -28.87
N GLU A 318 -15.97 -11.42 -29.41
CA GLU A 318 -15.54 -11.20 -30.79
C GLU A 318 -14.03 -11.43 -30.99
N GLN A 319 -13.23 -11.35 -29.93
CA GLN A 319 -11.83 -11.79 -29.93
C GLN A 319 -11.66 -13.31 -29.72
N GLY A 320 -12.76 -14.08 -29.62
CA GLY A 320 -12.73 -15.51 -29.35
C GLY A 320 -12.50 -15.91 -27.90
N VAL A 321 -12.66 -14.96 -26.97
CA VAL A 321 -12.49 -15.19 -25.53
C VAL A 321 -13.85 -15.36 -24.87
N ASP A 322 -14.10 -16.52 -24.30
CA ASP A 322 -15.32 -16.82 -23.53
C ASP A 322 -15.34 -16.00 -22.22
N GLU A 323 -16.52 -15.51 -21.84
CA GLU A 323 -16.73 -14.71 -20.65
C GLU A 323 -16.32 -15.41 -19.35
N ASN A 324 -16.35 -16.73 -19.29
CA ASN A 324 -15.93 -17.52 -18.14
C ASN A 324 -14.40 -17.51 -17.92
N LYS A 325 -13.62 -17.10 -18.92
CA LYS A 325 -12.16 -16.95 -18.85
C LYS A 325 -11.74 -15.57 -18.35
N LEU A 326 -12.63 -14.59 -18.45
CA LEU A 326 -12.33 -13.21 -18.09
C LEU A 326 -11.99 -13.09 -16.60
N THR A 327 -10.90 -12.38 -16.32
CA THR A 327 -10.42 -12.07 -14.95
C THR A 327 -10.30 -10.57 -14.77
N GLY A 328 -10.62 -10.08 -13.60
CA GLY A 328 -10.54 -8.65 -13.32
C GLY A 328 -11.58 -8.19 -12.34
N THR A 329 -11.93 -6.92 -12.44
CA THR A 329 -12.89 -6.27 -11.54
C THR A 329 -13.60 -5.16 -12.28
N ILE A 330 -14.90 -5.02 -12.10
CA ILE A 330 -15.60 -3.76 -12.37
C ILE A 330 -15.89 -3.08 -11.04
N GLN A 331 -15.71 -1.74 -10.96
CA GLN A 331 -15.88 -1.04 -9.69
C GLN A 331 -17.32 -1.15 -9.18
N ASN A 332 -18.32 -0.79 -9.98
CA ASN A 332 -19.74 -1.04 -9.69
C ASN A 332 -20.20 -0.58 -8.27
N ASP A 333 -19.51 0.40 -7.72
CA ASP A 333 -19.75 0.93 -6.38
C ASP A 333 -20.56 2.22 -6.46
N ILE A 334 -21.88 2.09 -6.47
CA ILE A 334 -22.77 3.23 -6.67
C ILE A 334 -23.02 4.01 -5.38
N LEU A 335 -22.94 3.39 -4.21
CA LEU A 335 -23.22 4.08 -2.94
C LEU A 335 -22.23 5.22 -2.73
N LYS A 336 -20.95 5.00 -3.01
CA LYS A 336 -19.96 6.07 -2.90
C LYS A 336 -20.18 7.22 -3.90
N GLU A 337 -20.84 6.96 -5.04
CA GLU A 337 -21.18 8.01 -6.00
C GLU A 337 -22.23 8.98 -5.41
N PHE A 338 -23.17 8.45 -4.65
CA PHE A 338 -24.15 9.29 -3.93
C PHE A 338 -23.53 10.05 -2.76
N MET A 339 -22.45 9.54 -2.18
CA MET A 339 -21.79 10.17 -1.04
C MET A 339 -20.79 11.26 -1.44
N VAL A 340 -19.91 10.98 -2.41
CA VAL A 340 -18.73 11.85 -2.62
C VAL A 340 -18.38 12.18 -4.07
N ARG A 341 -18.79 11.36 -5.08
CA ARG A 341 -18.27 11.54 -6.45
C ARG A 341 -19.28 12.08 -7.47
N ASN A 342 -20.57 11.87 -7.27
CA ASN A 342 -21.68 12.41 -8.08
C ASN A 342 -21.71 11.96 -9.56
N THR A 343 -21.24 10.78 -9.90
CA THR A 343 -21.34 10.23 -11.27
C THR A 343 -22.38 9.12 -11.40
N TYR A 344 -23.48 9.23 -10.71
CA TYR A 344 -24.66 8.37 -10.86
C TYR A 344 -25.58 8.85 -11.99
N ILE A 345 -26.30 7.90 -12.59
CA ILE A 345 -27.29 8.16 -13.66
C ILE A 345 -28.71 7.96 -13.12
N TYR A 346 -28.91 6.89 -12.35
CA TYR A 346 -30.23 6.49 -11.84
C TYR A 346 -30.37 6.79 -10.34
N PRO A 347 -31.61 6.93 -9.84
CA PRO A 347 -31.87 7.02 -8.40
C PRO A 347 -31.39 5.78 -7.64
N PRO A 348 -31.15 5.86 -6.32
CA PRO A 348 -30.55 4.77 -5.53
C PRO A 348 -31.21 3.40 -5.72
N LYS A 349 -32.54 3.33 -5.68
CA LYS A 349 -33.30 2.08 -5.82
C LYS A 349 -33.05 1.38 -7.16
N HIS A 350 -33.02 2.14 -8.26
CA HIS A 350 -32.77 1.59 -9.60
C HIS A 350 -31.30 1.19 -9.77
N SER A 351 -30.40 1.98 -9.23
CA SER A 351 -28.96 1.67 -9.22
C SER A 351 -28.67 0.38 -8.46
N MET A 352 -29.27 0.18 -7.29
CA MET A 352 -29.11 -1.06 -6.51
C MET A 352 -29.71 -2.29 -7.22
N ARG A 353 -30.79 -2.12 -7.99
CA ARG A 353 -31.32 -3.21 -8.84
C ARG A 353 -30.30 -3.59 -9.92
N ILE A 354 -29.70 -2.62 -10.60
CA ILE A 354 -28.66 -2.89 -11.63
C ILE A 354 -27.49 -3.66 -11.00
N ILE A 355 -27.06 -3.29 -9.80
CA ILE A 355 -26.01 -4.03 -9.07
C ILE A 355 -26.42 -5.48 -8.82
N SER A 356 -27.67 -5.70 -8.39
CA SER A 356 -28.22 -7.03 -8.15
C SER A 356 -28.19 -7.89 -9.43
N ASP A 357 -28.61 -7.31 -10.58
CA ASP A 357 -28.62 -7.99 -11.88
C ASP A 357 -27.18 -8.34 -12.33
N ILE A 358 -26.22 -7.43 -12.13
CA ILE A 358 -24.80 -7.68 -12.44
C ILE A 358 -24.23 -8.78 -11.54
N PHE A 359 -24.57 -8.80 -10.25
CA PHE A 359 -24.14 -9.85 -9.33
C PHE A 359 -24.67 -11.21 -9.76
N GLU A 360 -25.94 -11.29 -10.12
CA GLU A 360 -26.55 -12.52 -10.60
C GLU A 360 -25.88 -13.02 -11.90
N TYR A 361 -25.72 -12.14 -12.89
CA TYR A 361 -25.08 -12.48 -14.16
C TYR A 361 -23.63 -12.96 -13.96
N THR A 362 -22.81 -12.16 -13.27
CA THR A 362 -21.39 -12.47 -13.08
C THR A 362 -21.18 -13.72 -12.23
N SER A 363 -22.07 -13.99 -11.27
CA SER A 363 -21.98 -15.21 -10.46
C SER A 363 -22.17 -16.49 -11.30
N LYS A 364 -22.97 -16.43 -12.36
CA LYS A 364 -23.28 -17.55 -13.23
C LYS A 364 -22.30 -17.67 -14.41
N LYS A 365 -21.94 -16.55 -15.02
CA LYS A 365 -21.24 -16.51 -16.32
C LYS A 365 -19.75 -16.15 -16.23
N MET A 366 -19.35 -15.40 -15.20
CA MET A 366 -17.98 -14.87 -15.06
C MET A 366 -17.33 -15.29 -13.73
N PRO A 367 -17.06 -16.60 -13.51
CA PRO A 367 -16.66 -17.14 -12.20
C PRO A 367 -15.33 -16.60 -11.67
N LYS A 368 -14.49 -16.01 -12.49
CA LYS A 368 -13.18 -15.47 -12.14
C LYS A 368 -13.18 -13.93 -12.04
N TYR A 369 -14.33 -13.29 -12.22
CA TYR A 369 -14.44 -11.84 -12.27
C TYR A 369 -15.01 -11.28 -10.95
N ASN A 370 -14.42 -10.23 -10.43
CA ASN A 370 -14.95 -9.54 -9.25
C ASN A 370 -16.05 -8.57 -9.68
N CYS A 371 -17.25 -8.80 -9.16
CA CYS A 371 -18.44 -8.05 -9.57
C CYS A 371 -18.55 -6.66 -8.98
N ILE A 372 -17.70 -6.34 -7.96
CA ILE A 372 -17.67 -5.05 -7.30
C ILE A 372 -16.30 -4.78 -6.68
N SER A 373 -15.94 -3.51 -6.56
CA SER A 373 -14.83 -3.02 -5.76
C SER A 373 -15.31 -1.85 -4.91
N VAL A 374 -15.56 -2.13 -3.64
CA VAL A 374 -16.04 -1.14 -2.67
C VAL A 374 -14.94 -0.15 -2.37
N SER A 375 -15.20 1.15 -2.55
CA SER A 375 -14.17 2.17 -2.63
C SER A 375 -14.16 3.12 -1.44
N GLY A 376 -13.21 2.93 -0.53
CA GLY A 376 -12.86 3.91 0.51
C GLY A 376 -12.00 5.07 -0.02
N TYR A 377 -11.22 4.83 -1.09
CA TYR A 377 -10.32 5.82 -1.69
C TYR A 377 -10.98 7.19 -1.92
N HIS A 378 -12.20 7.21 -2.49
CA HIS A 378 -12.87 8.47 -2.79
C HIS A 378 -13.31 9.22 -1.52
N MET A 379 -13.61 8.51 -0.45
CA MET A 379 -13.92 9.11 0.86
C MET A 379 -12.68 9.75 1.47
N GLN A 380 -11.54 9.07 1.40
CA GLN A 380 -10.25 9.63 1.85
C GLN A 380 -9.88 10.89 1.05
N GLU A 381 -10.00 10.86 -0.29
CA GLU A 381 -9.72 12.03 -1.14
C GLU A 381 -10.69 13.20 -0.86
N ALA A 382 -11.90 12.91 -0.37
CA ALA A 382 -12.85 13.92 0.09
C ALA A 382 -12.54 14.43 1.51
N GLY A 383 -11.48 13.94 2.16
CA GLY A 383 -11.01 14.41 3.47
C GLY A 383 -11.39 13.54 4.66
N ALA A 384 -11.92 12.33 4.44
CA ALA A 384 -12.20 11.40 5.54
C ALA A 384 -10.92 10.94 6.23
N THR A 385 -10.95 10.87 7.55
CA THR A 385 -9.92 10.22 8.36
C THR A 385 -9.93 8.70 8.15
N ALA A 386 -8.87 8.01 8.56
CA ALA A 386 -8.73 6.57 8.33
C ALA A 386 -9.85 5.73 8.94
N ASP A 387 -10.38 6.12 10.09
CA ASP A 387 -11.50 5.46 10.76
C ASP A 387 -12.84 5.70 10.06
N ILE A 388 -13.09 6.93 9.56
CA ILE A 388 -14.28 7.28 8.76
C ILE A 388 -14.26 6.54 7.43
N GLU A 389 -13.13 6.59 6.69
CA GLU A 389 -12.97 5.81 5.46
C GLU A 389 -13.29 4.34 5.71
N LEU A 390 -12.73 3.76 6.77
CA LEU A 390 -12.94 2.36 7.14
C LEU A 390 -14.41 2.05 7.42
N ALA A 391 -15.07 2.88 8.23
CA ALA A 391 -16.46 2.68 8.65
C ALA A 391 -17.44 2.72 7.47
N TYR A 392 -17.37 3.74 6.64
CA TYR A 392 -18.25 3.89 5.47
C TYR A 392 -18.00 2.79 4.43
N THR A 393 -16.75 2.49 4.13
CA THR A 393 -16.40 1.43 3.15
C THR A 393 -16.94 0.05 3.58
N LEU A 394 -16.81 -0.31 4.86
CA LEU A 394 -17.33 -1.57 5.36
C LEU A 394 -18.86 -1.57 5.43
N SER A 395 -19.49 -0.43 5.66
CA SER A 395 -20.95 -0.29 5.64
C SER A 395 -21.50 -0.47 4.24
N ASP A 396 -20.88 0.11 3.22
CA ASP A 396 -21.23 -0.10 1.82
C ASP A 396 -21.05 -1.57 1.43
N GLY A 397 -19.94 -2.18 1.82
CA GLY A 397 -19.71 -3.62 1.61
C GLY A 397 -20.78 -4.50 2.24
N LEU A 398 -21.25 -4.16 3.44
CA LEU A 398 -22.35 -4.85 4.12
C LEU A 398 -23.67 -4.71 3.35
N GLU A 399 -23.97 -3.52 2.82
CA GLU A 399 -25.18 -3.29 2.05
C GLU A 399 -25.16 -4.07 0.72
N TYR A 400 -24.00 -4.16 0.07
CA TYR A 400 -23.83 -4.99 -1.12
C TYR A 400 -23.96 -6.50 -0.83
N ILE A 401 -23.51 -6.98 0.33
CA ILE A 401 -23.80 -8.37 0.75
C ILE A 401 -25.31 -8.58 0.86
N LYS A 402 -26.04 -7.69 1.55
CA LYS A 402 -27.51 -7.81 1.69
C LYS A 402 -28.20 -7.81 0.34
N THR A 403 -27.78 -6.93 -0.58
CA THR A 403 -28.30 -6.85 -1.95
C THR A 403 -28.13 -8.16 -2.70
N GLY A 404 -26.94 -8.75 -2.67
CA GLY A 404 -26.67 -10.01 -3.35
C GLY A 404 -27.40 -11.21 -2.73
N LEU A 405 -27.53 -11.23 -1.40
CA LEU A 405 -28.33 -12.26 -0.70
C LEU A 405 -29.82 -12.16 -1.04
N ALA A 406 -30.36 -10.92 -1.11
CA ALA A 406 -31.73 -10.68 -1.54
C ALA A 406 -32.01 -11.13 -2.98
N ALA A 407 -30.99 -11.11 -3.86
CA ALA A 407 -31.02 -11.68 -5.19
C ALA A 407 -30.88 -13.22 -5.23
N GLY A 408 -30.85 -13.89 -4.06
CA GLY A 408 -30.73 -15.34 -3.96
C GLY A 408 -29.31 -15.91 -4.15
N ILE A 409 -28.28 -15.06 -4.17
CA ILE A 409 -26.89 -15.50 -4.33
C ILE A 409 -26.37 -15.99 -2.97
N ASN A 410 -25.77 -17.18 -2.95
CA ASN A 410 -25.17 -17.71 -1.73
C ASN A 410 -23.95 -16.86 -1.29
N ILE A 411 -23.79 -16.66 0.03
CA ILE A 411 -22.72 -15.87 0.61
C ILE A 411 -21.33 -16.36 0.17
N ASP A 412 -21.11 -17.66 0.04
CA ASP A 412 -19.84 -18.24 -0.38
C ASP A 412 -19.52 -18.05 -1.87
N ASN A 413 -20.53 -17.70 -2.68
CA ASN A 413 -20.35 -17.30 -4.08
C ASN A 413 -20.22 -15.79 -4.25
N LEU A 414 -20.76 -14.99 -3.34
CA LEU A 414 -20.78 -13.53 -3.39
C LEU A 414 -19.56 -12.92 -2.70
N ALA A 415 -19.36 -13.19 -1.41
CA ALA A 415 -18.35 -12.51 -0.60
C ALA A 415 -16.91 -12.64 -1.13
N PRO A 416 -16.45 -13.79 -1.68
CA PRO A 416 -15.11 -13.88 -2.28
C PRO A 416 -14.90 -13.01 -3.51
N ARG A 417 -15.96 -12.42 -4.08
CA ARG A 417 -15.90 -11.56 -5.27
C ARG A 417 -16.08 -10.09 -4.98
N ILE A 418 -16.35 -9.76 -3.72
CA ILE A 418 -16.30 -8.38 -3.24
C ILE A 418 -14.84 -8.03 -2.99
N SER A 419 -14.31 -7.13 -3.81
CA SER A 419 -13.00 -6.53 -3.59
C SER A 419 -13.13 -5.14 -2.98
N PHE A 420 -12.03 -4.63 -2.44
CA PHE A 420 -11.98 -3.32 -1.80
C PHE A 420 -10.90 -2.47 -2.42
N PHE A 421 -11.15 -1.17 -2.49
CA PHE A 421 -10.21 -0.18 -2.97
C PHE A 421 -10.02 0.92 -1.92
N TRP A 422 -8.88 0.92 -1.28
CA TRP A 422 -8.54 1.81 -0.18
C TRP A 422 -7.67 2.98 -0.64
N GLY A 423 -7.83 4.13 -0.01
CA GLY A 423 -6.83 5.17 -0.02
C GLY A 423 -5.60 4.74 0.80
N ILE A 424 -4.43 5.24 0.45
CA ILE A 424 -3.22 5.11 1.26
C ILE A 424 -2.59 6.49 1.38
N GLY A 425 -2.75 7.08 2.56
CA GLY A 425 -2.17 8.38 2.89
C GLY A 425 -0.75 8.28 3.44
N MET A 426 -0.26 9.41 3.92
CA MET A 426 1.13 9.53 4.37
C MET A 426 1.36 9.06 5.81
N ASN A 427 0.32 8.93 6.64
CA ASN A 427 0.47 8.48 8.03
C ASN A 427 0.77 6.97 8.08
N HIS A 428 2.06 6.63 8.02
CA HIS A 428 2.57 5.28 7.79
C HIS A 428 1.96 4.21 8.71
N PHE A 429 1.97 4.43 10.01
CA PHE A 429 1.48 3.43 10.96
C PHE A 429 -0.05 3.37 11.02
N MET A 430 -0.74 4.49 10.80
CA MET A 430 -2.19 4.53 10.74
C MET A 430 -2.72 3.76 9.52
N GLU A 431 -2.08 3.91 8.37
CA GLU A 431 -2.44 3.16 7.17
C GLU A 431 -2.24 1.64 7.34
N ILE A 432 -1.14 1.22 7.97
CA ILE A 432 -0.94 -0.19 8.32
C ILE A 432 -2.06 -0.67 9.26
N ALA A 433 -2.38 0.11 10.27
CA ALA A 433 -3.44 -0.22 11.24
C ALA A 433 -4.82 -0.31 10.58
N LYS A 434 -5.18 0.65 9.71
CA LYS A 434 -6.42 0.66 8.92
C LYS A 434 -6.58 -0.63 8.12
N MET A 435 -5.57 -1.02 7.35
CA MET A 435 -5.62 -2.24 6.53
C MET A 435 -5.76 -3.52 7.37
N ARG A 436 -5.16 -3.56 8.55
CA ARG A 436 -5.27 -4.69 9.48
C ARG A 436 -6.65 -4.73 10.13
N ALA A 437 -7.16 -3.59 10.59
CA ALA A 437 -8.50 -3.45 11.17
C ALA A 437 -9.58 -3.79 10.13
N ALA A 438 -9.45 -3.32 8.89
CA ALA A 438 -10.36 -3.62 7.80
C ALA A 438 -10.56 -5.12 7.61
N ARG A 439 -9.47 -5.89 7.56
CA ARG A 439 -9.54 -7.36 7.40
C ARG A 439 -10.27 -8.04 8.57
N MET A 440 -9.93 -7.65 9.79
CA MET A 440 -10.55 -8.25 10.98
C MET A 440 -12.03 -7.90 11.09
N LEU A 441 -12.40 -6.65 10.86
CA LEU A 441 -13.79 -6.19 10.92
C LEU A 441 -14.64 -6.83 9.81
N TRP A 442 -14.11 -6.87 8.58
CA TRP A 442 -14.79 -7.54 7.48
C TRP A 442 -15.06 -9.02 7.78
N ALA A 443 -14.06 -9.74 8.28
CA ALA A 443 -14.25 -11.13 8.68
C ALA A 443 -15.37 -11.30 9.73
N LYS A 444 -15.44 -10.40 10.71
CA LYS A 444 -16.53 -10.37 11.72
C LYS A 444 -17.89 -10.05 11.10
N ILE A 445 -17.95 -9.13 10.12
CA ILE A 445 -19.18 -8.78 9.41
C ILE A 445 -19.69 -9.99 8.63
N VAL A 446 -18.85 -10.58 7.77
CA VAL A 446 -19.23 -11.71 6.91
C VAL A 446 -19.60 -12.96 7.73
N LYS A 447 -18.95 -13.18 8.87
CA LYS A 447 -19.27 -14.30 9.79
C LYS A 447 -20.73 -14.32 10.22
N ARG A 448 -21.39 -13.16 10.31
CA ARG A 448 -22.83 -13.06 10.69
C ARG A 448 -23.75 -13.74 9.68
N PHE A 449 -23.31 -13.97 8.46
CA PHE A 449 -24.05 -14.63 7.38
C PHE A 449 -23.76 -16.14 7.28
N ASN A 450 -23.04 -16.71 8.26
CA ASN A 450 -22.72 -18.13 8.38
C ASN A 450 -22.10 -18.76 7.12
N PRO A 451 -21.01 -18.19 6.53
CA PRO A 451 -20.35 -18.77 5.38
C PRO A 451 -19.78 -20.15 5.72
N LYS A 452 -19.92 -21.10 4.81
CA LYS A 452 -19.33 -22.44 4.93
C LYS A 452 -17.85 -22.46 4.57
N ASN A 453 -17.44 -21.59 3.64
CA ASN A 453 -16.06 -21.45 3.21
C ASN A 453 -15.37 -20.33 4.01
N PRO A 454 -14.35 -20.64 4.85
CA PRO A 454 -13.63 -19.60 5.58
C PRO A 454 -13.05 -18.47 4.72
N LYS A 455 -12.70 -18.77 3.45
CA LYS A 455 -12.17 -17.77 2.52
C LYS A 455 -13.20 -16.67 2.16
N SER A 456 -14.48 -16.92 2.36
CA SER A 456 -15.53 -15.91 2.17
C SER A 456 -15.41 -14.74 3.13
N MET A 457 -14.77 -14.93 4.27
CA MET A 457 -14.51 -13.88 5.27
C MET A 457 -13.26 -13.04 4.96
N ALA A 458 -12.50 -13.38 3.93
CA ALA A 458 -11.28 -12.66 3.59
C ALA A 458 -11.60 -11.34 2.85
N LEU A 459 -11.12 -10.21 3.37
CA LEU A 459 -11.14 -8.94 2.66
C LEU A 459 -10.04 -8.95 1.59
N ARG A 460 -10.42 -8.64 0.35
CA ARG A 460 -9.55 -8.75 -0.84
C ARG A 460 -9.35 -7.39 -1.49
#